data_dacf6e83a5b6c408c88b63d482ee5263
#
_entry.id   dacf6e83a5b6c408c88b63d482ee5263
#
_cell.length_a   1.000
_cell.length_b   1.000
_cell.length_c   1.000
_cell.angle_alpha   90.00
_cell.angle_beta   90.00
_cell.angle_gamma   90.00
#
_symmetry.space_group_name_H-M   'P 1'
#
loop_
_entity.id
_entity.type
_entity.pdbx_description
1 polymer ?
#
loop_
_entity_poly.entity_id
_entity_poly.type
_entity_poly.pdbx_seq_one_letter_code
_entity_poly.pdbx_strand_id
1 'polypeptide(L)'
;MATFNTNQFKGGLKIILDGDPCAIVENEFVKPGKGQAFNRVKIRNLKTNRVIERTFKSGDSVEAADVMDVDLQYLYHDGEFWHFMEPNTFEQYQAGEAAVGDATKWLKAQDTCSVTLWNGTPLQVDPPNFVTLTVTETDPGVRGDTSGGGGKPATLETGAVVRVPLFIEEGETLKVDTRKGEYVSRANEG
;
A
#
# COMPACT_ATOMS: atom_id res chain seq x y z
N MET A 1 -13.57 18.71 18.19
CA MET A 1 -13.20 17.63 17.28
C MET A 1 -14.36 17.31 16.37
N ALA A 2 -14.08 17.10 15.09
CA ALA A 2 -15.12 16.77 14.13
C ALA A 2 -15.68 15.36 14.39
N THR A 3 -16.98 15.21 14.22
CA THR A 3 -17.66 13.92 14.36
C THR A 3 -18.50 13.63 13.13
N PHE A 4 -18.80 12.37 12.90
CA PHE A 4 -19.71 11.91 11.85
C PHE A 4 -20.91 11.20 12.48
N ASN A 5 -22.10 11.51 11.98
CA ASN A 5 -23.33 10.79 12.32
C ASN A 5 -23.47 9.55 11.45
N THR A 6 -24.32 8.61 11.87
CA THR A 6 -24.61 7.40 11.08
C THR A 6 -25.14 7.71 9.68
N ASN A 7 -25.86 8.82 9.48
CA ASN A 7 -26.36 9.20 8.16
C ASN A 7 -25.27 9.73 7.21
N GLN A 8 -24.06 9.97 7.72
CA GLN A 8 -22.90 10.40 6.94
C GLN A 8 -21.99 9.22 6.59
N PHE A 9 -22.25 8.03 7.12
CA PHE A 9 -21.41 6.86 6.91
C PHE A 9 -21.44 6.43 5.44
N LYS A 10 -20.26 6.24 4.89
CA LYS A 10 -20.04 5.76 3.51
C LYS A 10 -18.67 5.11 3.41
N GLY A 11 -18.48 4.29 2.39
CA GLY A 11 -17.17 3.70 2.10
C GLY A 11 -16.10 4.77 1.91
N GLY A 12 -14.94 4.55 2.51
CA GLY A 12 -13.81 5.48 2.48
C GLY A 12 -13.75 6.49 3.61
N LEU A 13 -14.82 6.66 4.38
CA LEU A 13 -14.84 7.60 5.51
C LEU A 13 -13.83 7.19 6.57
N LYS A 14 -13.01 8.14 7.06
CA LYS A 14 -11.98 7.91 8.06
C LYS A 14 -12.49 8.31 9.43
N ILE A 15 -12.48 7.36 10.36
CA ILE A 15 -13.04 7.52 11.71
C ILE A 15 -12.06 7.02 12.76
N ILE A 16 -12.25 7.47 14.01
CA ILE A 16 -11.56 6.89 15.16
C ILE A 16 -12.50 5.87 15.81
N LEU A 17 -12.02 4.67 15.98
CA LEU A 17 -12.74 3.59 16.65
C LEU A 17 -11.82 2.93 17.67
N ASP A 18 -12.22 2.95 18.94
CA ASP A 18 -11.43 2.41 20.06
C ASP A 18 -9.99 3.00 20.10
N GLY A 19 -9.86 4.28 19.75
CA GLY A 19 -8.59 5.01 19.75
C GLY A 19 -7.74 4.82 18.50
N ASP A 20 -8.17 4.01 17.54
CA ASP A 20 -7.43 3.72 16.33
C ASP A 20 -8.04 4.38 15.09
N PRO A 21 -7.20 4.79 14.12
CA PRO A 21 -7.69 5.26 12.84
C PRO A 21 -8.23 4.09 12.02
N CYS A 22 -9.45 4.27 11.51
CA CYS A 22 -10.16 3.25 10.75
C CYS A 22 -10.78 3.85 9.50
N ALA A 23 -11.04 2.98 8.52
CA ALA A 23 -11.78 3.34 7.32
C ALA A 23 -13.06 2.50 7.23
N ILE A 24 -14.17 3.16 6.92
CA ILE A 24 -15.40 2.45 6.61
C ILE A 24 -15.22 1.80 5.24
N VAL A 25 -15.40 0.48 5.20
CA VAL A 25 -15.33 -0.32 3.95
C VAL A 25 -16.69 -0.37 3.31
N GLU A 26 -17.73 -0.66 4.10
CA GLU A 26 -19.10 -0.82 3.64
C GLU A 26 -20.07 -0.40 4.74
N ASN A 27 -21.15 0.26 4.34
CA ASN A 27 -22.19 0.69 5.26
C ASN A 27 -23.56 0.24 4.71
N GLU A 28 -24.32 -0.48 5.53
CA GLU A 28 -25.66 -0.90 5.22
C GLU A 28 -26.64 -0.31 6.24
N PHE A 29 -27.62 0.45 5.76
CA PHE A 29 -28.70 0.98 6.59
C PHE A 29 -29.80 -0.07 6.67
N VAL A 30 -30.18 -0.46 7.89
CA VAL A 30 -31.21 -1.47 8.12
C VAL A 30 -32.36 -0.84 8.92
N LYS A 31 -33.56 -0.92 8.36
CA LYS A 31 -34.79 -0.45 9.02
C LYS A 31 -35.70 -1.67 9.25
N PRO A 32 -35.67 -2.29 10.45
CA PRO A 32 -36.51 -3.44 10.73
C PRO A 32 -37.99 -3.04 10.83
N GLY A 33 -38.89 -3.98 10.61
CA GLY A 33 -40.33 -3.77 10.73
C GLY A 33 -40.76 -3.47 12.17
N LYS A 34 -40.01 -4.00 13.15
CA LYS A 34 -40.13 -3.68 14.58
C LYS A 34 -38.76 -3.37 15.13
N GLY A 35 -38.66 -2.29 15.89
CA GLY A 35 -37.43 -1.87 16.51
C GLY A 35 -36.79 -0.67 15.83
N GLN A 36 -35.66 -0.22 16.37
CA GLN A 36 -34.95 0.98 15.95
C GLN A 36 -34.08 0.68 14.71
N ALA A 37 -34.04 1.63 13.79
CA ALA A 37 -33.13 1.57 12.63
C ALA A 37 -31.67 1.60 13.09
N PHE A 38 -30.83 0.90 12.37
CA PHE A 38 -29.40 0.83 12.65
C PHE A 38 -28.57 0.72 11.37
N ASN A 39 -27.26 0.99 11.52
CA ASN A 39 -26.29 0.79 10.44
C ASN A 39 -25.40 -0.39 10.78
N ARG A 40 -25.26 -1.30 9.85
CA ARG A 40 -24.27 -2.39 9.91
C ARG A 40 -23.07 -2.00 9.07
N VAL A 41 -21.91 -1.86 9.72
CA VAL A 41 -20.74 -1.23 9.11
C VAL A 41 -19.55 -2.17 9.14
N LYS A 42 -18.96 -2.43 7.99
CA LYS A 42 -17.65 -3.07 7.90
C LYS A 42 -16.57 -2.01 7.98
N ILE A 43 -15.63 -2.21 8.89
CA ILE A 43 -14.61 -1.22 9.24
C ILE A 43 -13.25 -1.90 9.21
N ARG A 44 -12.29 -1.27 8.50
CA ARG A 44 -10.90 -1.72 8.49
C ARG A 44 -10.06 -0.84 9.40
N ASN A 45 -9.36 -1.47 10.36
CA ASN A 45 -8.38 -0.80 11.19
C ASN A 45 -7.13 -0.51 10.33
N LEU A 46 -6.73 0.75 10.23
CA LEU A 46 -5.61 1.15 9.36
C LEU A 46 -4.24 0.82 9.94
N LYS A 47 -4.15 0.49 11.23
CA LYS A 47 -2.91 0.02 11.85
C LYS A 47 -2.68 -1.47 11.64
N THR A 48 -3.75 -2.28 11.77
CA THR A 48 -3.66 -3.75 11.77
C THR A 48 -4.15 -4.37 10.47
N ASN A 49 -4.85 -3.59 9.62
CA ASN A 49 -5.56 -4.05 8.41
C ASN A 49 -6.68 -5.04 8.66
N ARG A 50 -7.05 -5.28 9.91
CA ARG A 50 -8.17 -6.17 10.25
C ARG A 50 -9.49 -5.50 9.91
N VAL A 51 -10.41 -6.28 9.36
CA VAL A 51 -11.77 -5.85 9.07
C VAL A 51 -12.70 -6.46 10.12
N ILE A 52 -13.52 -5.60 10.73
CA ILE A 52 -14.55 -6.00 11.67
C ILE A 52 -15.91 -5.48 11.19
N GLU A 53 -16.97 -6.10 11.67
CA GLU A 53 -18.33 -5.61 11.47
C GLU A 53 -18.85 -5.07 12.79
N ARG A 54 -19.42 -3.88 12.76
CA ARG A 54 -19.99 -3.24 13.94
C ARG A 54 -21.35 -2.62 13.61
N THR A 55 -22.27 -2.70 14.56
CA THR A 55 -23.60 -2.12 14.44
C THR A 55 -23.67 -0.82 15.22
N PHE A 56 -24.19 0.22 14.58
CA PHE A 56 -24.44 1.53 15.18
C PHE A 56 -25.94 1.82 15.15
N LYS A 57 -26.46 2.33 16.27
CA LYS A 57 -27.84 2.77 16.31
C LYS A 57 -28.00 4.05 15.52
N SER A 58 -29.14 4.24 14.89
CA SER A 58 -29.45 5.49 14.19
C SER A 58 -29.32 6.68 15.17
N GLY A 59 -28.51 7.66 14.79
CA GLY A 59 -28.20 8.82 15.64
C GLY A 59 -26.89 8.71 16.42
N ASP A 60 -26.24 7.55 16.44
CA ASP A 60 -24.88 7.42 17.00
C ASP A 60 -23.91 8.28 16.19
N SER A 61 -22.81 8.68 16.82
CA SER A 61 -21.73 9.42 16.18
C SER A 61 -20.39 8.83 16.50
N VAL A 62 -19.42 9.05 15.62
CA VAL A 62 -18.02 8.66 15.80
C VAL A 62 -17.13 9.86 15.55
N GLU A 63 -15.94 9.85 16.15
CA GLU A 63 -14.94 10.89 15.91
C GLU A 63 -14.33 10.74 14.52
N ALA A 64 -14.11 11.86 13.82
CA ALA A 64 -13.39 11.86 12.55
C ALA A 64 -11.90 11.65 12.79
N ALA A 65 -11.26 10.85 11.93
CA ALA A 65 -9.82 10.66 11.96
C ALA A 65 -9.13 11.63 11.00
N ASP A 66 -8.04 12.24 11.44
CA ASP A 66 -7.18 13.06 10.57
C ASP A 66 -6.23 12.13 9.80
N VAL A 67 -6.76 11.53 8.75
CA VAL A 67 -6.03 10.62 7.86
C VAL A 67 -5.99 11.21 6.46
N MET A 68 -4.79 11.30 5.90
CA MET A 68 -4.57 11.83 4.55
C MET A 68 -3.72 10.85 3.74
N ASP A 69 -4.06 10.69 2.47
CA ASP A 69 -3.19 10.01 1.51
C ASP A 69 -2.43 11.08 0.73
N VAL A 70 -1.11 11.02 0.76
CA VAL A 70 -0.24 12.00 0.10
C VAL A 70 0.81 11.30 -0.75
N ASP A 71 1.24 11.96 -1.82
CA ASP A 71 2.32 11.47 -2.66
C ASP A 71 3.65 12.01 -2.13
N LEU A 72 4.51 11.10 -1.69
CA LEU A 72 5.83 11.42 -1.14
C LEU A 72 6.93 10.75 -1.94
N GLN A 73 8.05 11.41 -2.06
CA GLN A 73 9.25 10.87 -2.70
C GLN A 73 10.04 10.06 -1.67
N TYR A 74 10.36 8.80 -2.02
CA TYR A 74 11.25 7.99 -1.19
C TYR A 74 12.69 8.49 -1.32
N LEU A 75 13.37 8.63 -0.20
CA LEU A 75 14.75 9.10 -0.15
C LEU A 75 15.74 7.95 0.12
N TYR A 76 15.69 7.37 1.30
CA TYR A 76 16.62 6.32 1.73
C TYR A 76 16.12 5.60 2.99
N HIS A 77 16.77 4.48 3.27
CA HIS A 77 16.62 3.70 4.50
C HIS A 77 17.88 3.86 5.35
N ASP A 78 17.73 4.26 6.62
CA ASP A 78 18.86 4.50 7.52
C ASP A 78 19.27 3.29 8.39
N GLY A 79 18.64 2.13 8.17
CA GLY A 79 18.80 0.92 8.97
C GLY A 79 17.64 0.67 9.93
N GLU A 80 16.87 1.68 10.26
CA GLU A 80 15.70 1.60 11.14
C GLU A 80 14.45 2.16 10.47
N PHE A 81 14.54 3.36 9.88
CA PHE A 81 13.42 4.05 9.26
C PHE A 81 13.62 4.28 7.77
N TRP A 82 12.51 4.31 7.05
CA TRP A 82 12.46 4.71 5.64
C TRP A 82 12.04 6.17 5.57
N HIS A 83 12.83 6.98 4.89
CA HIS A 83 12.67 8.44 4.82
C HIS A 83 12.00 8.86 3.53
N PHE A 84 11.03 9.75 3.66
CA PHE A 84 10.24 10.29 2.56
C PHE A 84 10.21 11.82 2.64
N MET A 85 9.95 12.46 1.51
CA MET A 85 9.88 13.91 1.42
C MET A 85 8.72 14.35 0.53
N GLU A 86 8.00 15.37 0.96
CA GLU A 86 7.03 16.04 0.10
C GLU A 86 7.80 16.90 -0.91
N PRO A 87 7.64 16.67 -2.24
CA PRO A 87 8.53 17.30 -3.23
C PRO A 87 8.37 18.81 -3.39
N ASN A 88 7.25 19.39 -2.97
CA ASN A 88 7.01 20.84 -3.09
C ASN A 88 7.42 21.61 -1.83
N THR A 89 7.14 21.07 -0.65
CA THR A 89 7.42 21.74 0.63
C THR A 89 8.73 21.30 1.26
N PHE A 90 9.31 20.19 0.79
CA PHE A 90 10.50 19.54 1.35
C PHE A 90 10.33 19.04 2.78
N GLU A 91 9.08 18.95 3.26
CA GLU A 91 8.79 18.36 4.55
C GLU A 91 9.12 16.87 4.55
N GLN A 92 9.83 16.42 5.60
CA GLN A 92 10.30 15.04 5.68
C GLN A 92 9.47 14.22 6.66
N TYR A 93 9.33 12.92 6.32
CA TYR A 93 8.56 11.95 7.10
C TYR A 93 9.39 10.68 7.26
N GLN A 94 9.23 10.02 8.41
CA GLN A 94 9.86 8.72 8.69
C GLN A 94 8.78 7.66 8.81
N ALA A 95 8.96 6.54 8.12
CA ALA A 95 8.07 5.39 8.24
C ALA A 95 8.82 4.22 8.87
N GLY A 96 8.20 3.59 9.87
CA GLY A 96 8.74 2.38 10.49
C GLY A 96 8.44 1.12 9.68
N GLU A 97 9.01 0.01 10.09
CA GLU A 97 8.86 -1.28 9.43
C GLU A 97 7.39 -1.70 9.23
N ALA A 98 6.56 -1.49 10.27
CA ALA A 98 5.14 -1.85 10.20
C ALA A 98 4.38 -1.04 9.13
N ALA A 99 4.75 0.23 8.93
CA ALA A 99 4.12 1.08 7.93
C ALA A 99 4.56 0.74 6.51
N VAL A 100 5.84 0.42 6.33
CA VAL A 100 6.40 0.12 5.01
C VAL A 100 6.02 -1.29 4.54
N GLY A 101 6.09 -2.28 5.45
CA GLY A 101 5.71 -3.66 5.15
C GLY A 101 6.39 -4.20 3.88
N ASP A 102 5.60 -4.83 3.02
CA ASP A 102 6.11 -5.42 1.78
C ASP A 102 6.58 -4.40 0.74
N ALA A 103 6.31 -3.11 0.94
CA ALA A 103 6.79 -2.07 0.01
C ALA A 103 8.32 -2.00 -0.03
N THR A 104 9.02 -2.50 1.00
CA THR A 104 10.49 -2.53 1.03
C THR A 104 11.09 -3.22 -0.19
N LYS A 105 10.38 -4.18 -0.77
CA LYS A 105 10.82 -4.92 -1.96
C LYS A 105 10.93 -4.05 -3.21
N TRP A 106 10.25 -2.89 -3.21
CA TRP A 106 10.04 -2.11 -4.42
C TRP A 106 10.55 -0.67 -4.31
N LEU A 107 10.96 -0.21 -3.12
CA LEU A 107 11.37 1.17 -2.90
C LEU A 107 12.72 1.45 -3.53
N LYS A 108 12.74 2.41 -4.42
CA LYS A 108 13.94 2.95 -5.05
C LYS A 108 13.98 4.46 -4.83
N ALA A 109 15.17 5.00 -4.53
CA ALA A 109 15.34 6.43 -4.30
C ALA A 109 14.75 7.26 -5.43
N GLN A 110 14.03 8.33 -5.09
CA GLN A 110 13.34 9.26 -5.97
C GLN A 110 11.99 8.77 -6.53
N ASP A 111 11.60 7.52 -6.29
CA ASP A 111 10.27 7.06 -6.67
C ASP A 111 9.20 7.73 -5.80
N THR A 112 8.07 8.04 -6.42
CA THR A 112 6.91 8.61 -5.73
C THR A 112 6.03 7.48 -5.19
N CYS A 113 5.79 7.50 -3.89
CA CYS A 113 4.94 6.53 -3.20
C CYS A 113 3.68 7.22 -2.68
N SER A 114 2.59 6.48 -2.57
CA SER A 114 1.40 6.94 -1.86
C SER A 114 1.55 6.57 -0.39
N VAL A 115 1.51 7.56 0.49
CA VAL A 115 1.70 7.36 1.92
C VAL A 115 0.45 7.81 2.66
N THR A 116 -0.07 6.93 3.51
CA THR A 116 -1.21 7.26 4.38
C THR A 116 -0.67 7.82 5.68
N LEU A 117 -1.04 9.07 5.99
CA LEU A 117 -0.64 9.77 7.20
C LEU A 117 -1.81 9.85 8.18
N TRP A 118 -1.55 9.55 9.45
CA TRP A 118 -2.46 9.80 10.56
C TRP A 118 -1.82 10.79 11.51
N ASN A 119 -2.44 11.97 11.63
CA ASN A 119 -1.86 13.08 12.40
C ASN A 119 -0.40 13.38 12.01
N GLY A 120 -0.10 13.27 10.71
CA GLY A 120 1.24 13.51 10.17
C GLY A 120 2.22 12.35 10.31
N THR A 121 1.80 11.21 10.88
CA THR A 121 2.66 10.04 11.02
C THR A 121 2.31 8.98 9.97
N PRO A 122 3.30 8.46 9.22
CA PRO A 122 3.04 7.40 8.24
C PRO A 122 2.48 6.13 8.87
N LEU A 123 1.34 5.66 8.35
CA LEU A 123 0.72 4.39 8.72
C LEU A 123 0.95 3.30 7.69
N GLN A 124 0.99 3.67 6.42
CA GLN A 124 1.09 2.74 5.31
C GLN A 124 1.79 3.41 4.15
N VAL A 125 2.68 2.66 3.51
CA VAL A 125 3.41 3.09 2.31
C VAL A 125 3.04 2.16 1.17
N ASP A 126 2.52 2.72 0.09
CA ASP A 126 2.22 1.99 -1.14
C ASP A 126 3.20 2.41 -2.23
N PRO A 127 3.98 1.49 -2.80
CA PRO A 127 4.90 1.82 -3.88
C PRO A 127 4.13 2.18 -5.16
N PRO A 128 4.80 2.77 -6.16
CA PRO A 128 4.19 2.92 -7.47
C PRO A 128 3.73 1.57 -8.01
N ASN A 129 2.68 1.55 -8.81
CA ASN A 129 2.18 0.32 -9.41
C ASN A 129 3.22 -0.37 -10.29
N PHE A 130 4.08 0.41 -10.91
CA PHE A 130 5.17 -0.08 -11.75
C PHE A 130 6.48 0.56 -11.31
N VAL A 131 7.51 -0.26 -11.18
CA VAL A 131 8.87 0.19 -10.85
C VAL A 131 9.86 -0.34 -11.88
N THR A 132 10.98 0.36 -11.98
CA THR A 132 12.08 -0.02 -12.87
C THR A 132 13.26 -0.41 -12.01
N LEU A 133 13.64 -1.69 -12.02
CA LEU A 133 14.69 -2.24 -11.15
C LEU A 133 15.69 -3.06 -11.96
N THR A 134 16.96 -2.99 -11.55
CA THR A 134 18.05 -3.72 -12.19
C THR A 134 18.22 -5.10 -11.59
N VAL A 135 18.44 -6.11 -12.44
CA VAL A 135 18.74 -7.48 -12.03
C VAL A 135 20.16 -7.55 -11.49
N THR A 136 20.30 -7.98 -10.23
CA THR A 136 21.61 -8.16 -9.60
C THR A 136 22.10 -9.60 -9.64
N GLU A 137 21.18 -10.57 -9.70
CA GLU A 137 21.51 -12.00 -9.74
C GLU A 137 20.43 -12.78 -10.46
N THR A 138 20.84 -13.62 -11.41
CA THR A 138 19.98 -14.58 -12.10
C THR A 138 20.83 -15.64 -12.77
N ASP A 139 20.21 -16.76 -13.14
CA ASP A 139 20.91 -17.78 -13.94
C ASP A 139 21.21 -17.24 -15.34
N PRO A 140 22.27 -17.75 -16.01
CA PRO A 140 22.59 -17.34 -17.37
C PRO A 140 21.42 -17.55 -18.32
N GLY A 141 21.30 -16.63 -19.30
CA GLY A 141 20.26 -16.75 -20.32
C GLY A 141 20.44 -18.00 -21.15
N VAL A 142 19.39 -18.82 -21.22
CA VAL A 142 19.37 -20.03 -22.04
C VAL A 142 18.41 -19.81 -23.20
N ARG A 143 18.92 -20.02 -24.41
CA ARG A 143 18.10 -19.96 -25.64
C ARG A 143 17.44 -21.31 -25.87
N GLY A 144 16.12 -21.28 -26.06
CA GLY A 144 15.40 -22.44 -26.60
C GLY A 144 14.94 -23.50 -25.61
N ASP A 145 15.17 -23.33 -24.33
CA ASP A 145 14.63 -24.27 -23.33
C ASP A 145 13.25 -23.80 -22.84
N THR A 146 12.22 -24.43 -23.37
CA THR A 146 10.83 -24.19 -22.96
C THR A 146 10.31 -25.29 -22.03
N SER A 147 11.14 -26.22 -21.61
CA SER A 147 10.71 -27.40 -20.88
C SER A 147 10.41 -27.18 -19.40
N GLY A 148 10.71 -26.00 -18.86
CA GLY A 148 10.56 -25.71 -17.44
C GLY A 148 9.42 -24.77 -17.05
N GLY A 149 8.39 -24.59 -17.89
CA GLY A 149 7.23 -23.75 -17.54
C GLY A 149 7.47 -22.25 -17.62
N GLY A 150 8.44 -21.82 -18.40
CA GLY A 150 8.48 -20.44 -18.92
C GLY A 150 9.11 -19.39 -18.03
N GLY A 151 10.11 -19.71 -17.20
CA GLY A 151 10.79 -18.64 -16.47
C GLY A 151 11.78 -19.13 -15.44
N LYS A 152 12.55 -18.19 -14.92
CA LYS A 152 13.54 -18.39 -13.87
C LYS A 152 13.45 -17.26 -12.83
N PRO A 153 13.94 -17.48 -11.60
CA PRO A 153 14.00 -16.41 -10.62
C PRO A 153 15.13 -15.42 -10.94
N ALA A 154 14.86 -14.14 -10.68
CA ALA A 154 15.86 -13.09 -10.76
C ALA A 154 15.76 -12.22 -9.50
N THR A 155 16.92 -11.95 -8.89
CA THR A 155 17.02 -11.03 -7.74
C THR A 155 17.27 -9.63 -8.27
N LEU A 156 16.48 -8.67 -7.79
CA LEU A 156 16.55 -7.26 -8.18
C LEU A 156 17.36 -6.45 -7.16
N GLU A 157 17.74 -5.25 -7.54
CA GLU A 157 18.58 -4.36 -6.71
C GLU A 157 18.00 -4.06 -5.33
N THR A 158 16.69 -4.18 -5.15
CA THR A 158 15.99 -4.00 -3.87
C THR A 158 15.98 -5.26 -3.01
N GLY A 159 16.49 -6.38 -3.52
CA GLY A 159 16.39 -7.68 -2.86
C GLY A 159 15.15 -8.47 -3.22
N ALA A 160 14.21 -7.89 -3.95
CA ALA A 160 13.02 -8.60 -4.41
C ALA A 160 13.40 -9.68 -5.43
N VAL A 161 12.69 -10.82 -5.37
CA VAL A 161 12.87 -11.90 -6.34
C VAL A 161 11.59 -11.98 -7.18
N VAL A 162 11.77 -11.90 -8.50
CA VAL A 162 10.67 -12.01 -9.45
C VAL A 162 10.96 -13.10 -10.48
N ARG A 163 9.91 -13.66 -11.03
CA ARG A 163 10.04 -14.65 -12.10
C ARG A 163 10.15 -13.92 -13.44
N VAL A 164 11.20 -14.25 -14.20
CA VAL A 164 11.53 -13.56 -15.46
C VAL A 164 11.67 -14.59 -16.59
N PRO A 165 11.55 -14.14 -17.87
CA PRO A 165 11.86 -14.99 -19.00
C PRO A 165 13.32 -15.49 -18.97
N LEU A 166 13.57 -16.65 -19.57
CA LEU A 166 14.88 -17.29 -19.56
C LEU A 166 16.00 -16.45 -20.21
N PHE A 167 15.65 -15.53 -21.12
CA PHE A 167 16.63 -14.68 -21.81
C PHE A 167 17.14 -13.50 -20.98
N ILE A 168 16.56 -13.23 -19.83
CA ILE A 168 16.99 -12.12 -18.98
C ILE A 168 18.36 -12.41 -18.37
N GLU A 169 19.25 -11.43 -18.39
CA GLU A 169 20.61 -11.51 -17.85
C GLU A 169 20.84 -10.49 -16.73
N GLU A 170 21.86 -10.75 -15.92
CA GLU A 170 22.31 -9.79 -14.89
C GLU A 170 22.65 -8.45 -15.52
N GLY A 171 22.33 -7.36 -14.83
CA GLY A 171 22.57 -6.01 -15.29
C GLY A 171 21.43 -5.41 -16.13
N GLU A 172 20.47 -6.21 -16.56
CA GLU A 172 19.32 -5.70 -17.28
C GLU A 172 18.36 -4.98 -16.32
N THR A 173 17.74 -3.90 -16.80
CA THR A 173 16.74 -3.15 -16.05
C THR A 173 15.35 -3.55 -16.53
N LEU A 174 14.50 -3.89 -15.57
CA LEU A 174 13.19 -4.46 -15.81
C LEU A 174 12.08 -3.56 -15.26
N LYS A 175 10.95 -3.56 -15.98
CA LYS A 175 9.70 -3.00 -15.47
C LYS A 175 8.93 -4.10 -14.76
N VAL A 176 8.51 -3.83 -13.52
CA VAL A 176 7.82 -4.79 -12.65
C VAL A 176 6.51 -4.19 -12.16
N ASP A 177 5.44 -4.99 -12.17
CA ASP A 177 4.16 -4.65 -11.55
C ASP A 177 4.24 -5.02 -10.06
N THR A 178 4.29 -4.00 -9.20
CA THR A 178 4.44 -4.21 -7.74
C THR A 178 3.21 -4.78 -7.08
N ARG A 179 2.04 -4.61 -7.68
CA ARG A 179 0.77 -5.13 -7.13
C ARG A 179 0.71 -6.66 -7.18
N LYS A 180 1.35 -7.24 -8.18
CA LYS A 180 1.40 -8.68 -8.41
C LYS A 180 2.77 -9.28 -8.12
N GLY A 181 3.81 -8.44 -8.05
CA GLY A 181 5.19 -8.90 -7.95
C GLY A 181 5.69 -9.59 -9.22
N GLU A 182 5.25 -9.13 -10.38
CA GLU A 182 5.48 -9.78 -11.67
C GLU A 182 6.27 -8.91 -12.64
N TYR A 183 7.14 -9.56 -13.41
CA TYR A 183 7.83 -8.98 -14.54
C TYR A 183 6.83 -8.54 -15.62
N VAL A 184 7.04 -7.35 -16.17
CA VAL A 184 6.21 -6.82 -17.28
C VAL A 184 7.01 -6.82 -18.58
N SER A 185 8.17 -6.16 -18.59
CA SER A 185 9.00 -6.00 -19.77
C SER A 185 10.40 -5.54 -19.38
N ARG A 186 11.32 -5.50 -20.38
CA ARG A 186 12.57 -4.76 -20.22
C ARG A 186 12.27 -3.25 -20.21
N ALA A 187 12.97 -2.50 -19.38
CA ALA A 187 12.70 -1.07 -19.20
C ALA A 187 13.08 -0.22 -20.43
N ASN A 188 14.01 -0.70 -21.25
CA ASN A 188 14.52 0.04 -22.41
C ASN A 188 13.73 -0.21 -23.70
N GLU A 189 12.65 -0.94 -23.64
CA GLU A 189 11.77 -1.18 -24.77
C GLU A 189 10.58 -0.23 -24.69
N GLY A 190 10.85 1.05 -24.90
CA GLY A 190 9.84 2.09 -24.93
C GLY A 190 10.09 3.05 -26.07
#